data_c122295da5f4e011fdff1bc150632f01
#
_entry.id   c122295da5f4e011fdff1bc150632f01
#
_cell.length_a   1.000
_cell.length_b   1.000
_cell.length_c   1.000
_cell.angle_alpha   90.00
_cell.angle_beta   90.00
_cell.angle_gamma   90.00
#
_symmetry.space_group_name_H-M   'P 1'
#
loop_
_entity.id
_entity.type
_entity.pdbx_description
1 polymer ?
#
loop_
_entity_poly.entity_id
_entity_poly.type
_entity_poly.pdbx_seq_one_letter_code
_entity_poly.pdbx_strand_id
1 'polypeptide(L)'
;TELNEDGTFTWQVLEEGGSELIRNRVLHEALEKEEQVYRDGRARRGGLTTANYLFSSPTPHEGALRVGLEPRRREDMLLRGALLMAPDGELLQVEGDLVKRPSFWTKSVHLVRHYGRVDGTHVPLRLDMVAQVRLVGTSRLSMTYQYLQINGRPVVHDPQRVELLTRAGSSARPVAPR
;
A
#
# COMPACT_ATOMS: atom_id res chain seq x y z
N THR A 1 -4.53 13.09 -4.96
CA THR A 1 -5.28 11.95 -5.52
C THR A 1 -6.75 12.32 -5.61
N GLU A 2 -7.39 11.98 -6.72
CA GLU A 2 -8.83 12.05 -6.93
C GLU A 2 -9.34 10.63 -7.16
N LEU A 3 -10.32 10.19 -6.38
CA LEU A 3 -10.93 8.87 -6.46
C LEU A 3 -12.33 8.99 -7.06
N ASN A 4 -12.61 8.21 -8.10
CA ASN A 4 -13.91 8.17 -8.79
C ASN A 4 -14.80 7.03 -8.27
N GLU A 5 -16.11 7.12 -8.56
CA GLU A 5 -17.11 6.13 -8.12
C GLU A 5 -16.85 4.72 -8.68
N ASP A 6 -16.25 4.61 -9.86
CA ASP A 6 -15.89 3.34 -10.49
C ASP A 6 -14.60 2.71 -9.90
N GLY A 7 -13.98 3.37 -8.89
CA GLY A 7 -12.74 2.97 -8.26
C GLY A 7 -11.49 3.35 -9.05
N THR A 8 -11.62 4.04 -10.17
CA THR A 8 -10.46 4.63 -10.85
C THR A 8 -9.95 5.84 -10.07
N PHE A 9 -8.67 6.12 -10.20
CA PHE A 9 -8.10 7.29 -9.54
C PHE A 9 -7.10 8.00 -10.46
N THR A 10 -6.98 9.30 -10.25
CA THR A 10 -5.93 10.14 -10.81
C THR A 10 -5.03 10.63 -9.68
N TRP A 11 -3.76 10.86 -10.01
CA TRP A 11 -2.78 11.28 -9.01
C TRP A 11 -1.88 12.38 -9.56
N GLN A 12 -1.37 13.17 -8.64
CA GLN A 12 -0.32 14.15 -8.88
C GLN A 12 0.68 14.06 -7.75
N VAL A 13 1.96 14.02 -8.06
CA VAL A 13 3.02 14.15 -7.06
C VAL A 13 3.11 15.60 -6.64
N LEU A 14 2.85 15.87 -5.36
CA LEU A 14 2.90 17.23 -4.78
C LEU A 14 4.29 17.54 -4.25
N GLU A 15 4.95 16.54 -3.66
CA GLU A 15 6.27 16.65 -3.09
C GLU A 15 7.00 15.32 -3.23
N GLU A 16 8.26 15.38 -3.63
CA GLU A 16 9.13 14.21 -3.72
C GLU A 16 10.53 14.53 -3.19
N GLY A 17 11.15 13.54 -2.56
CA GLY A 17 12.50 13.67 -2.01
C GLY A 17 13.35 12.43 -2.23
N GLY A 18 14.65 12.53 -1.97
CA GLY A 18 15.58 11.42 -2.08
C GLY A 18 16.35 11.37 -3.40
N SER A 19 16.93 10.20 -3.71
CA SER A 19 17.76 10.01 -4.90
C SER A 19 16.94 10.09 -6.20
N GLU A 20 17.38 10.91 -7.13
CA GLU A 20 16.75 11.11 -8.47
C GLU A 20 16.56 9.79 -9.21
N LEU A 21 17.54 8.88 -9.13
CA LEU A 21 17.49 7.58 -9.78
C LEU A 21 16.40 6.67 -9.20
N ILE A 22 16.14 6.77 -7.90
CA ILE A 22 15.07 6.03 -7.20
C ILE A 22 13.71 6.66 -7.52
N ARG A 23 13.62 7.98 -7.52
CA ARG A 23 12.39 8.71 -7.86
C ARG A 23 11.89 8.33 -9.26
N ASN A 24 12.74 8.51 -10.27
CA ASN A 24 12.34 8.31 -11.66
C ASN A 24 12.09 6.86 -12.03
N ARG A 25 12.83 5.89 -11.47
CA ARG A 25 12.65 4.47 -11.80
C ARG A 25 11.71 3.70 -10.90
N VAL A 26 11.59 4.06 -9.63
CA VAL A 26 10.80 3.26 -8.67
C VAL A 26 9.44 3.89 -8.43
N LEU A 27 9.40 5.21 -8.17
CA LEU A 27 8.15 5.89 -7.84
C LEU A 27 7.25 6.01 -9.08
N HIS A 28 7.77 6.57 -10.17
CA HIS A 28 6.98 6.77 -11.38
C HIS A 28 6.53 5.44 -12.00
N GLU A 29 7.44 4.45 -12.11
CA GLU A 29 7.05 3.11 -12.58
C GLU A 29 6.00 2.42 -11.69
N ALA A 30 6.06 2.63 -10.36
CA ALA A 30 5.08 2.07 -9.44
C ALA A 30 3.71 2.71 -9.63
N LEU A 31 3.64 4.04 -9.73
CA LEU A 31 2.41 4.79 -9.93
C LEU A 31 1.78 4.53 -11.31
N GLU A 32 2.59 4.53 -12.35
CA GLU A 32 2.13 4.19 -13.72
C GLU A 32 1.59 2.77 -13.80
N LYS A 33 2.26 1.79 -13.16
CA LYS A 33 1.75 0.42 -13.09
C LYS A 33 0.46 0.32 -12.31
N GLU A 34 0.32 1.03 -11.20
CA GLU A 34 -0.91 1.06 -10.41
C GLU A 34 -2.06 1.63 -11.25
N GLU A 35 -1.86 2.76 -11.93
CA GLU A 35 -2.83 3.36 -12.84
C GLU A 35 -3.20 2.42 -14.01
N GLN A 36 -2.20 1.83 -14.66
CA GLN A 36 -2.41 0.89 -15.77
C GLN A 36 -3.21 -0.34 -15.35
N VAL A 37 -2.96 -0.86 -14.14
CA VAL A 37 -3.69 -2.00 -13.58
C VAL A 37 -5.17 -1.70 -13.39
N TYR A 38 -5.51 -0.50 -12.95
CA TYR A 38 -6.90 -0.06 -12.83
C TYR A 38 -7.54 0.13 -14.20
N ARG A 39 -6.84 0.80 -15.12
CA ARG A 39 -7.30 1.09 -16.48
C ARG A 39 -7.58 -0.19 -17.30
N ASP A 40 -6.73 -1.20 -17.17
CA ASP A 40 -6.85 -2.49 -17.89
C ASP A 40 -7.84 -3.48 -17.24
N GLY A 41 -8.56 -3.09 -16.19
CA GLY A 41 -9.42 -3.99 -15.43
C GLY A 41 -8.66 -5.10 -14.68
N ARG A 42 -7.33 -5.04 -14.65
CA ARG A 42 -6.46 -6.00 -13.94
C ARG A 42 -6.49 -5.82 -12.43
N ALA A 43 -7.12 -4.76 -11.91
CA ALA A 43 -7.30 -4.54 -10.48
C ALA A 43 -7.93 -5.77 -9.79
N ARG A 44 -8.83 -6.49 -10.48
CA ARG A 44 -9.39 -7.76 -10.00
C ARG A 44 -8.35 -8.84 -9.79
N ARG A 45 -7.22 -8.83 -10.53
CA ARG A 45 -6.14 -9.83 -10.42
C ARG A 45 -5.25 -9.62 -9.21
N GLY A 46 -5.13 -8.38 -8.71
CA GLY A 46 -4.40 -8.03 -7.50
C GLY A 46 -5.28 -7.89 -6.24
N GLY A 47 -6.62 -7.91 -6.41
CA GLY A 47 -7.57 -7.67 -5.33
C GLY A 47 -7.52 -8.72 -4.22
N LEU A 48 -7.85 -8.30 -3.00
CA LEU A 48 -7.94 -9.15 -1.80
C LEU A 48 -9.21 -10.01 -1.83
N THR A 49 -9.24 -11.00 -2.70
CA THR A 49 -10.39 -11.89 -2.93
C THR A 49 -10.01 -13.36 -2.74
N THR A 50 -11.01 -14.19 -2.46
CA THR A 50 -10.82 -15.65 -2.37
C THR A 50 -10.39 -16.30 -3.70
N ALA A 51 -10.58 -15.62 -4.83
CA ALA A 51 -10.05 -16.06 -6.13
C ALA A 51 -8.52 -15.89 -6.21
N ASN A 52 -7.97 -14.92 -5.50
CA ASN A 52 -6.53 -14.62 -5.51
C ASN A 52 -5.79 -15.23 -4.33
N TYR A 53 -6.46 -15.38 -3.17
CA TYR A 53 -5.82 -15.75 -1.91
C TYR A 53 -6.51 -16.88 -1.17
N LEU A 54 -5.73 -17.61 -0.39
CA LEU A 54 -6.16 -18.38 0.76
C LEU A 54 -5.97 -17.48 1.99
N PHE A 55 -7.02 -17.34 2.77
CA PHE A 55 -7.02 -16.58 4.01
C PHE A 55 -6.94 -17.55 5.19
N SER A 56 -6.08 -17.27 6.18
CA SER A 56 -6.08 -18.02 7.43
C SER A 56 -7.28 -17.62 8.30
N SER A 57 -7.57 -18.42 9.33
CA SER A 57 -8.47 -17.98 10.38
C SER A 57 -7.92 -16.72 11.06
N PRO A 58 -8.78 -15.77 11.44
CA PRO A 58 -8.38 -14.58 12.20
C PRO A 58 -7.76 -14.96 13.54
N THR A 59 -6.70 -14.27 13.92
CA THR A 59 -6.05 -14.40 15.23
C THR A 59 -5.93 -13.02 15.88
N PRO A 60 -6.17 -12.89 17.22
CA PRO A 60 -5.98 -11.63 17.93
C PRO A 60 -4.53 -11.13 17.80
N HIS A 61 -4.37 -9.82 17.55
CA HIS A 61 -3.08 -9.17 17.44
C HIS A 61 -3.18 -7.70 17.83
N GLU A 62 -2.63 -7.31 18.97
CA GLU A 62 -2.55 -5.91 19.44
C GLU A 62 -3.87 -5.11 19.35
N GLY A 63 -5.00 -5.72 19.73
CA GLY A 63 -6.33 -5.08 19.66
C GLY A 63 -6.99 -5.12 18.28
N ALA A 64 -6.35 -5.74 17.31
CA ALA A 64 -6.86 -6.02 15.97
C ALA A 64 -6.98 -7.53 15.72
N LEU A 65 -7.43 -7.91 14.54
CA LEU A 65 -7.44 -9.29 14.03
C LEU A 65 -6.42 -9.41 12.89
N ARG A 66 -5.51 -10.36 13.01
CA ARG A 66 -4.56 -10.70 11.97
C ARG A 66 -5.04 -11.89 11.15
N VAL A 67 -5.06 -11.74 9.83
CA VAL A 67 -5.47 -12.78 8.86
C VAL A 67 -4.33 -13.01 7.89
N GLY A 68 -3.80 -14.22 7.84
CA GLY A 68 -2.74 -14.58 6.89
C GLY A 68 -3.23 -14.59 5.46
N LEU A 69 -2.35 -14.17 4.54
CA LEU A 69 -2.55 -14.13 3.11
C LEU A 69 -1.58 -15.08 2.41
N GLU A 70 -2.09 -16.12 1.75
CA GLU A 70 -1.30 -16.99 0.88
C GLU A 70 -1.84 -16.89 -0.56
N PRO A 71 -1.06 -16.37 -1.53
CA PRO A 71 -1.52 -16.26 -2.90
C PRO A 71 -1.75 -17.63 -3.55
N ARG A 72 -2.84 -17.78 -4.29
CA ARG A 72 -3.15 -19.04 -5.03
C ARG A 72 -2.28 -19.26 -6.26
N ARG A 73 -1.59 -18.21 -6.72
CA ARG A 73 -0.71 -18.24 -7.90
C ARG A 73 0.41 -17.21 -7.78
N ARG A 74 1.44 -17.34 -8.62
CA ARG A 74 2.53 -16.38 -8.69
C ARG A 74 2.24 -15.38 -9.81
N GLU A 75 1.60 -14.29 -9.47
CA GLU A 75 1.35 -13.17 -10.39
C GLU A 75 1.89 -11.86 -9.85
N ASP A 76 2.02 -10.88 -10.74
CA ASP A 76 2.34 -9.51 -10.38
C ASP A 76 1.30 -8.97 -9.39
N MET A 77 1.74 -8.14 -8.45
CA MET A 77 0.91 -7.50 -7.42
C MET A 77 0.33 -8.42 -6.34
N LEU A 78 0.44 -9.76 -6.44
CA LEU A 78 0.08 -10.63 -5.33
C LEU A 78 1.21 -10.65 -4.29
N LEU A 79 0.82 -10.64 -3.02
CA LEU A 79 1.75 -10.65 -1.89
C LEU A 79 1.45 -11.81 -0.94
N ARG A 80 2.50 -12.32 -0.32
CA ARG A 80 2.41 -13.27 0.78
C ARG A 80 2.64 -12.51 2.08
N GLY A 81 1.69 -12.58 3.00
CA GLY A 81 1.79 -11.82 4.23
C GLY A 81 0.53 -11.90 5.08
N ALA A 82 0.01 -10.74 5.49
CA ALA A 82 -1.17 -10.66 6.34
C ALA A 82 -1.98 -9.39 6.12
N LEU A 83 -3.24 -9.46 6.55
CA LEU A 83 -4.11 -8.32 6.80
C LEU A 83 -4.17 -8.06 8.31
N LEU A 84 -4.28 -6.80 8.70
CA LEU A 84 -4.80 -6.39 9.99
C LEU A 84 -6.18 -5.78 9.80
N MET A 85 -7.14 -6.23 10.60
CA MET A 85 -8.53 -5.78 10.55
C MET A 85 -8.94 -5.31 11.95
N ALA A 86 -9.72 -4.25 12.02
CA ALA A 86 -10.36 -3.85 13.24
C ALA A 86 -11.40 -4.91 13.67
N PRO A 87 -11.81 -4.95 14.96
CA PRO A 87 -12.81 -5.90 15.45
C PRO A 87 -14.17 -5.81 14.73
N ASP A 88 -14.50 -4.65 14.16
CA ASP A 88 -15.70 -4.42 13.34
C ASP A 88 -15.55 -4.87 11.87
N GLY A 89 -14.38 -5.43 11.51
CA GLY A 89 -14.10 -5.95 10.18
C GLY A 89 -13.48 -4.93 9.21
N GLU A 90 -13.20 -3.70 9.65
CA GLU A 90 -12.54 -2.71 8.80
C GLU A 90 -11.06 -3.07 8.56
N LEU A 91 -10.60 -3.00 7.31
CA LEU A 91 -9.21 -3.24 6.94
C LEU A 91 -8.33 -2.08 7.41
N LEU A 92 -7.36 -2.36 8.26
CA LEU A 92 -6.41 -1.36 8.79
C LEU A 92 -5.09 -1.37 8.01
N GLN A 93 -4.62 -2.56 7.65
CA GLN A 93 -3.30 -2.72 7.04
C GLN A 93 -3.24 -3.97 6.17
N VAL A 94 -2.44 -3.88 5.12
CA VAL A 94 -1.97 -5.02 4.32
C VAL A 94 -0.46 -5.01 4.36
N GLU A 95 0.16 -6.12 4.73
CA GLU A 95 1.62 -6.25 4.75
C GLU A 95 2.06 -7.55 4.08
N GLY A 96 3.24 -7.55 3.46
CA GLY A 96 3.82 -8.77 2.92
C GLY A 96 4.85 -8.57 1.81
N ASP A 97 5.31 -9.68 1.30
CA ASP A 97 6.30 -9.75 0.24
C ASP A 97 5.64 -10.05 -1.10
N LEU A 98 6.02 -9.33 -2.16
CA LEU A 98 5.57 -9.66 -3.51
C LEU A 98 6.04 -11.06 -3.90
N VAL A 99 5.12 -11.92 -4.36
CA VAL A 99 5.45 -13.30 -4.76
C VAL A 99 6.13 -13.37 -6.11
N LYS A 100 6.00 -12.33 -6.93
CA LYS A 100 6.70 -12.20 -8.21
C LYS A 100 7.57 -10.93 -8.18
N ARG A 101 8.80 -11.07 -8.64
CA ARG A 101 9.75 -9.96 -8.70
C ARG A 101 9.33 -8.99 -9.80
N PRO A 102 9.25 -7.68 -9.54
CA PRO A 102 8.88 -6.69 -10.54
C PRO A 102 9.87 -6.63 -11.72
N SER A 103 11.16 -6.93 -11.46
CA SER A 103 12.21 -6.91 -12.48
C SER A 103 13.33 -7.91 -12.16
N PHE A 104 14.20 -8.18 -13.16
CA PHE A 104 15.42 -8.99 -12.97
C PHE A 104 16.34 -8.40 -11.88
N TRP A 105 16.39 -7.08 -11.78
CA TRP A 105 17.25 -6.38 -10.81
C TRP A 105 16.71 -6.42 -9.39
N THR A 106 15.42 -6.67 -9.18
CA THR A 106 14.79 -6.72 -7.87
C THR A 106 14.83 -8.13 -7.31
N LYS A 107 15.43 -8.30 -6.13
CA LYS A 107 15.48 -9.59 -5.42
C LYS A 107 14.19 -9.88 -4.65
N SER A 108 13.72 -8.88 -3.90
CA SER A 108 12.50 -8.93 -3.11
C SER A 108 11.91 -7.53 -2.94
N VAL A 109 10.61 -7.47 -2.71
CA VAL A 109 9.90 -6.25 -2.31
C VAL A 109 8.98 -6.61 -1.16
N HIS A 110 9.19 -5.96 -0.03
CA HIS A 110 8.27 -5.97 1.10
C HIS A 110 7.48 -4.67 1.10
N LEU A 111 6.18 -4.75 1.34
CA LEU A 111 5.32 -3.57 1.41
C LEU A 111 4.40 -3.62 2.63
N VAL A 112 4.07 -2.42 3.12
CA VAL A 112 3.05 -2.19 4.14
C VAL A 112 2.15 -1.07 3.63
N ARG A 113 0.86 -1.35 3.47
CA ARG A 113 -0.14 -0.37 3.06
C ARG A 113 -1.14 -0.16 4.19
N HIS A 114 -1.27 1.07 4.64
CA HIS A 114 -2.19 1.48 5.69
C HIS A 114 -3.47 2.06 5.08
N TYR A 115 -4.58 1.76 5.72
CA TYR A 115 -5.91 2.20 5.30
C TYR A 115 -6.61 2.97 6.42
N GLY A 116 -7.59 3.75 6.05
CA GLY A 116 -8.45 4.47 6.97
C GLY A 116 -9.56 5.21 6.26
N ARG A 117 -10.33 6.00 6.99
CA ARG A 117 -11.47 6.74 6.44
C ARG A 117 -11.12 8.18 6.14
N VAL A 118 -11.48 8.61 4.92
CA VAL A 118 -11.48 10.00 4.50
C VAL A 118 -12.91 10.32 4.06
N ASP A 119 -13.57 11.26 4.72
CA ASP A 119 -14.98 11.63 4.50
C ASP A 119 -15.91 10.40 4.42
N GLY A 120 -15.71 9.45 5.36
CA GLY A 120 -16.51 8.23 5.46
C GLY A 120 -16.12 7.12 4.47
N THR A 121 -15.31 7.41 3.45
CA THR A 121 -14.83 6.43 2.48
C THR A 121 -13.54 5.78 2.97
N HIS A 122 -13.49 4.45 2.92
CA HIS A 122 -12.32 3.67 3.30
C HIS A 122 -11.31 3.62 2.14
N VAL A 123 -10.13 4.18 2.35
CA VAL A 123 -9.10 4.40 1.32
C VAL A 123 -7.69 4.12 1.85
N PRO A 124 -6.71 3.82 0.97
CA PRO A 124 -5.30 3.79 1.36
C PRO A 124 -4.84 5.18 1.80
N LEU A 125 -4.10 5.24 2.91
CA LEU A 125 -3.54 6.48 3.45
C LEU A 125 -2.03 6.58 3.26
N ARG A 126 -1.34 5.43 3.35
CA ARG A 126 0.12 5.37 3.26
C ARG A 126 0.58 4.03 2.70
N LEU A 127 1.66 4.06 1.94
CA LEU A 127 2.37 2.90 1.45
C LEU A 127 3.86 3.04 1.77
N ASP A 128 4.40 2.06 2.49
CA ASP A 128 5.83 1.91 2.72
C ASP A 128 6.32 0.67 1.97
N MET A 129 7.42 0.79 1.23
CA MET A 129 8.03 -0.31 0.51
C MET A 129 9.53 -0.38 0.79
N VAL A 130 10.04 -1.60 0.93
CA VAL A 130 11.47 -1.90 1.01
C VAL A 130 11.81 -2.90 -0.08
N ALA A 131 12.64 -2.50 -1.03
CA ALA A 131 13.11 -3.34 -2.12
C ALA A 131 14.59 -3.68 -1.95
N GLN A 132 14.94 -4.95 -2.13
CA GLN A 132 16.33 -5.38 -2.27
C GLN A 132 16.68 -5.41 -3.76
N VAL A 133 17.58 -4.51 -4.17
CA VAL A 133 17.97 -4.33 -5.57
C VAL A 133 19.42 -4.82 -5.76
N ARG A 134 19.67 -5.59 -6.82
CA ARG A 134 21.00 -6.06 -7.16
C ARG A 134 21.90 -4.86 -7.48
N LEU A 135 23.14 -4.89 -7.00
CA LEU A 135 24.16 -3.86 -7.18
C LEU A 135 23.91 -2.54 -6.43
N VAL A 136 22.65 -2.18 -6.12
CA VAL A 136 22.30 -0.93 -5.46
C VAL A 136 22.06 -1.12 -3.95
N GLY A 137 21.70 -2.35 -3.51
CA GLY A 137 21.41 -2.67 -2.12
C GLY A 137 19.93 -2.45 -1.79
N THR A 138 19.66 -1.87 -0.61
CA THR A 138 18.30 -1.64 -0.12
C THR A 138 17.77 -0.29 -0.55
N SER A 139 16.63 -0.30 -1.24
CA SER A 139 15.85 0.90 -1.57
C SER A 139 14.59 0.97 -0.69
N ARG A 140 14.25 2.16 -0.20
CA ARG A 140 13.03 2.42 0.56
C ARG A 140 12.21 3.49 -0.12
N LEU A 141 10.89 3.27 -0.16
CA LEU A 141 9.90 4.22 -0.63
C LEU A 141 8.83 4.37 0.43
N SER A 142 8.49 5.60 0.79
CA SER A 142 7.32 5.92 1.60
C SER A 142 6.45 6.91 0.83
N MET A 143 5.17 6.62 0.73
CA MET A 143 4.21 7.41 -0.02
C MET A 143 2.97 7.64 0.83
N THR A 144 2.54 8.89 0.96
CA THR A 144 1.31 9.29 1.65
C THR A 144 0.32 9.81 0.62
N TYR A 145 -0.93 9.35 0.70
CA TYR A 145 -2.00 9.78 -0.18
C TYR A 145 -2.76 10.95 0.43
N GLN A 146 -2.87 12.03 -0.33
CA GLN A 146 -3.75 13.15 -0.03
C GLN A 146 -4.92 13.12 -1.02
N TYR A 147 -6.14 13.05 -0.50
CA TYR A 147 -7.35 13.01 -1.32
C TYR A 147 -7.91 14.42 -1.45
N LEU A 148 -7.92 14.94 -2.67
CA LEU A 148 -8.51 16.25 -3.00
C LEU A 148 -10.00 16.10 -3.27
N GLN A 149 -10.38 14.94 -3.84
CA GLN A 149 -11.76 14.64 -4.22
C GLN A 149 -12.03 13.15 -4.07
N ILE A 150 -13.22 12.80 -3.58
CA ILE A 150 -13.72 11.42 -3.51
C ILE A 150 -15.14 11.39 -4.08
N ASN A 151 -15.36 10.57 -5.10
CA ASN A 151 -16.65 10.41 -5.78
C ASN A 151 -17.24 11.75 -6.25
N GLY A 152 -16.41 12.61 -6.84
CA GLY A 152 -16.81 13.93 -7.33
C GLY A 152 -17.00 15.00 -6.24
N ARG A 153 -16.78 14.67 -4.96
CA ARG A 153 -16.95 15.61 -3.84
C ARG A 153 -15.58 16.06 -3.32
N PRO A 154 -15.33 17.36 -3.17
CA PRO A 154 -14.11 17.85 -2.55
C PRO A 154 -13.97 17.33 -1.12
N VAL A 155 -12.76 16.91 -0.76
CA VAL A 155 -12.42 16.49 0.61
C VAL A 155 -12.08 17.74 1.43
N VAL A 156 -12.79 17.93 2.53
CA VAL A 156 -12.47 19.00 3.47
C VAL A 156 -11.24 18.59 4.30
N HIS A 157 -10.12 19.20 4.02
CA HIS A 157 -8.89 18.95 4.78
C HIS A 157 -9.00 19.58 6.16
N ASP A 158 -9.09 18.74 7.20
CA ASP A 158 -8.83 19.17 8.58
C ASP A 158 -7.32 19.04 8.86
N PRO A 159 -6.59 20.14 8.99
CA PRO A 159 -5.13 20.12 9.22
C PRO A 159 -4.73 19.33 10.48
N GLN A 160 -5.59 19.26 11.50
CA GLN A 160 -5.30 18.57 12.76
C GLN A 160 -5.34 17.05 12.61
N ARG A 161 -6.07 16.51 11.64
CA ARG A 161 -6.20 15.07 11.41
C ARG A 161 -4.99 14.46 10.72
N VAL A 162 -4.29 15.23 9.91
CA VAL A 162 -3.05 14.82 9.22
C VAL A 162 -1.91 14.63 10.22
N GLU A 163 -1.84 15.49 11.25
CA GLU A 163 -0.77 15.45 12.27
C GLU A 163 -0.85 14.23 13.19
N LEU A 164 -2.06 13.73 13.50
CA LEU A 164 -2.27 12.53 14.29
C LEU A 164 -1.81 11.26 13.59
N LEU A 165 -2.00 11.16 12.28
CA LEU A 165 -1.58 10.00 11.48
C LEU A 165 -0.05 9.97 11.30
N THR A 166 0.58 11.13 11.22
CA THR A 166 2.04 11.26 11.11
C THR A 166 2.73 10.87 12.42
N ARG A 167 2.15 11.21 13.57
CA ARG A 167 2.69 10.86 14.90
C ARG A 167 2.56 9.37 15.24
N ALA A 168 1.46 8.71 14.84
CA ALA A 168 1.28 7.29 15.08
C ALA A 168 2.29 6.41 14.29
N GLY A 169 2.72 6.85 13.10
CA GLY A 169 3.72 6.15 12.29
C GLY A 169 5.18 6.31 12.77
N SER A 170 5.45 7.28 13.66
CA SER A 170 6.83 7.57 14.12
C SER A 170 7.28 6.73 15.33
N SER A 171 6.42 5.90 15.92
CA SER A 171 6.76 5.09 17.10
C SER A 171 7.31 3.68 16.80
N ALA A 172 7.52 3.31 15.56
CA ALA A 172 8.20 2.06 15.21
C ALA A 172 9.69 2.16 15.53
N ARG A 173 10.10 1.63 16.68
CA ARG A 173 11.50 1.48 17.08
C ARG A 173 12.26 0.69 16.01
N PRO A 174 13.48 1.12 15.63
CA PRO A 174 14.34 0.30 14.78
C PRO A 174 14.75 -0.97 15.53
N VAL A 175 14.44 -2.13 14.95
CA VAL A 175 15.00 -3.41 15.41
C VAL A 175 16.50 -3.37 15.10
N ALA A 176 17.33 -3.44 16.15
CA ALA A 176 18.78 -3.54 16.03
C ALA A 176 19.17 -4.86 15.36
N PRO A 177 20.17 -4.88 14.46
CA PRO A 177 20.68 -6.11 13.89
C PRO A 177 21.47 -6.89 14.93
N ARG A 178 21.20 -8.18 15.03
CA ARG A 178 22.12 -9.17 15.59
C ARG A 178 22.99 -9.75 14.50
#